data_c45a9321e176ea900e2eff1f969933a9
#
_entry.id   c45a9321e176ea900e2eff1f969933a9
#
_cell.length_a   1.000
_cell.length_b   1.000
_cell.length_c   1.000
_cell.angle_alpha   90.00
_cell.angle_beta   90.00
_cell.angle_gamma   90.00
#
_symmetry.space_group_name_H-M   'P 1'
#
loop_
_entity.id
_entity.type
_entity.pdbx_description
1 polymer ?
#
loop_
_entity_poly.entity_id
_entity_poly.type
_entity_poly.pdbx_seq_one_letter_code
_entity_poly.pdbx_strand_id
1 'polypeptide(L)'
;MTRKFTLFLGCAFEIAVILFVAAWTAWANNDSQKHAIISPPSCINNLGETVKFKNLNAKSANSASGMAKRDDAGEPIVYRFSYQNSPHALQRFIDFHECAHHQTGDVDLPYPPRNSPDHMMNESIADCIATLRMRDELDKGSEILLQSVINLMDDMRKVGFPDSTLNSRKSNILNCLEKQVTAQTFLDGILRYRGLK
;
A
#
# COMPACT_ATOMS: atom_id res chain seq x y z
N MET A 1 38.52 20.26 52.17
CA MET A 1 38.53 19.56 50.85
C MET A 1 37.14 19.25 50.38
N THR A 2 36.31 20.26 50.08
CA THR A 2 34.90 19.99 49.67
C THR A 2 34.36 21.13 48.80
N ARG A 3 34.91 21.35 47.59
CA ARG A 3 34.40 22.37 46.67
C ARG A 3 34.60 22.09 45.18
N LYS A 4 34.80 20.83 44.77
CA LYS A 4 35.02 20.51 43.32
C LYS A 4 34.05 19.49 42.70
N PHE A 5 32.99 19.07 43.41
CA PHE A 5 32.08 18.03 42.90
C PHE A 5 30.74 18.56 42.34
N THR A 6 30.42 19.82 42.54
CA THR A 6 29.09 20.37 42.16
C THR A 6 29.02 20.93 40.75
N LEU A 7 30.14 21.15 40.08
CA LEU A 7 30.13 21.71 38.70
C LEU A 7 30.00 20.67 37.60
N PHE A 8 30.29 19.39 37.87
CA PHE A 8 30.21 18.35 36.85
C PHE A 8 28.77 17.75 36.67
N LEU A 9 27.92 17.82 37.69
CA LEU A 9 26.55 17.32 37.57
C LEU A 9 25.64 18.27 36.77
N GLY A 10 25.89 19.57 36.78
CA GLY A 10 25.06 20.53 36.04
C GLY A 10 25.21 20.40 34.53
N CYS A 11 26.44 20.24 34.03
CA CYS A 11 26.66 20.07 32.58
C CYS A 11 26.10 18.77 31.99
N ALA A 12 26.13 17.67 32.76
CA ALA A 12 25.59 16.38 32.28
C ALA A 12 24.09 16.40 32.15
N PHE A 13 23.39 17.14 33.02
CA PHE A 13 21.92 17.24 32.98
C PHE A 13 21.44 18.11 31.79
N GLU A 14 22.12 19.22 31.51
CA GLU A 14 21.78 20.08 30.36
C GLU A 14 22.01 19.38 29.02
N ILE A 15 23.10 18.62 28.87
CA ILE A 15 23.37 17.87 27.65
C ILE A 15 22.30 16.75 27.43
N ALA A 16 21.90 16.07 28.49
CA ALA A 16 20.87 15.04 28.40
C ALA A 16 19.48 15.60 27.98
N VAL A 17 19.10 16.78 28.48
CA VAL A 17 17.85 17.44 28.11
C VAL A 17 17.89 17.92 26.65
N ILE A 18 19.02 18.47 26.18
CA ILE A 18 19.15 18.91 24.78
C ILE A 18 19.08 17.73 23.82
N LEU A 19 19.70 16.59 24.15
CA LEU A 19 19.63 15.39 23.33
C LEU A 19 18.23 14.79 23.32
N PHE A 20 17.50 14.86 24.42
CA PHE A 20 16.11 14.34 24.51
C PHE A 20 15.14 15.22 23.71
N VAL A 21 15.29 16.54 23.76
CA VAL A 21 14.47 17.47 22.97
C VAL A 21 14.80 17.35 21.48
N ALA A 22 16.07 17.20 21.10
CA ALA A 22 16.49 17.00 19.72
C ALA A 22 15.97 15.66 19.15
N ALA A 23 15.98 14.59 19.94
CA ALA A 23 15.42 13.30 19.55
C ALA A 23 13.88 13.36 19.41
N TRP A 24 13.21 14.09 20.29
CA TRP A 24 11.74 14.23 20.25
C TRP A 24 11.28 15.12 19.08
N THR A 25 12.01 16.19 18.76
CA THR A 25 11.70 17.02 17.58
C THR A 25 12.00 16.29 16.28
N ALA A 26 13.02 15.44 16.21
CA ALA A 26 13.29 14.57 15.06
C ALA A 26 12.20 13.51 14.88
N TRP A 27 11.65 12.99 15.97
CA TRP A 27 10.55 12.01 15.94
C TRP A 27 9.22 12.67 15.57
N ALA A 28 8.90 13.84 16.09
CA ALA A 28 7.71 14.60 15.78
C ALA A 28 7.67 15.15 14.34
N ASN A 29 8.83 15.40 13.72
CA ASN A 29 8.92 15.87 12.34
C ASN A 29 8.76 14.74 11.30
N ASN A 30 8.81 13.48 11.70
CA ASN A 30 8.68 12.34 10.78
C ASN A 30 7.23 12.06 10.36
N ASP A 31 6.24 12.65 11.02
CA ASP A 31 4.80 12.38 10.79
C ASP A 31 4.17 13.28 9.69
N SER A 32 4.95 14.15 9.05
CA SER A 32 4.46 15.09 8.03
C SER A 32 5.25 15.08 6.72
N GLN A 33 6.14 14.11 6.50
CA GLN A 33 6.93 14.10 5.29
C GLN A 33 6.07 13.68 4.10
N LYS A 34 5.68 14.65 3.27
CA LYS A 34 5.03 14.37 1.99
C LYS A 34 6.03 13.68 1.05
N HIS A 35 5.61 12.57 0.49
CA HIS A 35 6.39 11.83 -0.50
C HIS A 35 6.08 12.35 -1.92
N ALA A 36 7.04 12.25 -2.82
CA ALA A 36 6.77 12.45 -4.24
C ALA A 36 5.76 11.39 -4.73
N ILE A 37 4.88 11.78 -5.66
CA ILE A 37 3.99 10.83 -6.30
C ILE A 37 4.79 10.11 -7.38
N ILE A 38 4.87 8.78 -7.29
CA ILE A 38 5.58 7.96 -8.29
C ILE A 38 4.84 7.90 -9.62
N SER A 39 5.59 7.69 -10.70
CA SER A 39 5.00 7.37 -11.99
C SER A 39 4.21 6.06 -11.91
N PRO A 40 3.01 5.99 -12.51
CA PRO A 40 2.22 4.76 -12.51
C PRO A 40 2.93 3.65 -13.29
N PRO A 41 2.69 2.37 -12.96
CA PRO A 41 3.15 1.25 -13.76
C PRO A 41 2.38 1.16 -15.08
N SER A 42 2.94 0.42 -16.05
CA SER A 42 2.13 -0.03 -17.18
C SER A 42 1.04 -1.00 -16.69
N CYS A 43 -0.18 -0.77 -17.14
CA CYS A 43 -1.34 -1.60 -16.83
C CYS A 43 -2.19 -1.79 -18.07
N ILE A 44 -2.47 -3.05 -18.41
CA ILE A 44 -3.36 -3.45 -19.50
C ILE A 44 -4.43 -4.35 -18.86
N ASN A 45 -5.70 -4.10 -19.13
CA ASN A 45 -6.80 -4.90 -18.59
C ASN A 45 -6.95 -6.24 -19.33
N ASN A 46 -7.92 -7.06 -18.91
CA ASN A 46 -8.22 -8.35 -19.53
C ASN A 46 -8.74 -8.26 -20.98
N LEU A 47 -9.19 -7.09 -21.43
CA LEU A 47 -9.65 -6.81 -22.80
C LEU A 47 -8.55 -6.24 -23.71
N GLY A 48 -7.32 -6.07 -23.20
CA GLY A 48 -6.20 -5.49 -23.93
C GLY A 48 -6.18 -3.95 -23.97
N GLU A 49 -7.05 -3.28 -23.19
CA GLU A 49 -7.09 -1.83 -23.10
C GLU A 49 -6.05 -1.31 -22.11
N THR A 50 -5.41 -0.18 -22.45
CA THR A 50 -4.49 0.51 -21.51
C THR A 50 -5.26 1.22 -20.43
N VAL A 51 -4.96 0.89 -19.16
CA VAL A 51 -5.55 1.52 -17.99
C VAL A 51 -4.87 2.86 -17.71
N LYS A 52 -5.68 3.92 -17.59
CA LYS A 52 -5.22 5.27 -17.24
C LYS A 52 -5.10 5.43 -15.73
N PHE A 53 -4.18 6.28 -15.27
CA PHE A 53 -4.04 6.62 -13.85
C PHE A 53 -4.25 8.12 -13.66
N LYS A 54 -5.09 8.50 -12.69
CA LYS A 54 -5.43 9.89 -12.41
C LYS A 54 -5.24 10.21 -10.92
N ASN A 55 -4.33 11.14 -10.63
CA ASN A 55 -4.11 11.61 -9.27
C ASN A 55 -5.24 12.56 -8.85
N LEU A 56 -5.82 12.34 -7.69
CA LEU A 56 -6.83 13.19 -7.07
C LEU A 56 -6.39 13.58 -5.66
N ASN A 57 -6.56 14.85 -5.32
CA ASN A 57 -6.31 15.34 -3.97
C ASN A 57 -7.60 15.18 -3.14
N ALA A 58 -7.66 14.15 -2.31
CA ALA A 58 -8.72 14.03 -1.32
C ALA A 58 -8.38 14.90 -0.09
N LYS A 59 -9.19 15.92 0.18
CA LYS A 59 -8.94 16.89 1.27
C LYS A 59 -8.94 16.27 2.68
N SER A 60 -9.44 15.04 2.83
CA SER A 60 -9.64 14.39 4.14
C SER A 60 -8.92 13.06 4.32
N ALA A 61 -8.20 12.56 3.31
CA ALA A 61 -7.51 11.28 3.44
C ALA A 61 -6.08 11.48 3.97
N ASN A 62 -5.79 10.86 5.11
CA ASN A 62 -4.45 10.90 5.74
C ASN A 62 -3.46 9.93 5.10
N SER A 63 -3.92 9.02 4.24
CA SER A 63 -3.12 7.98 3.58
C SER A 63 -3.51 7.83 2.11
N ALA A 64 -2.63 7.21 1.31
CA ALA A 64 -2.91 6.85 -0.06
C ALA A 64 -4.01 5.78 -0.14
N SER A 65 -4.85 5.89 -1.17
CA SER A 65 -5.79 4.84 -1.57
C SER A 65 -6.00 4.86 -3.08
N GLY A 66 -6.50 3.76 -3.63
CA GLY A 66 -6.83 3.60 -5.04
C GLY A 66 -8.31 3.31 -5.26
N MET A 67 -8.72 3.40 -6.51
CA MET A 67 -10.02 2.92 -6.97
C MET A 67 -9.95 2.57 -8.46
N ALA A 68 -10.11 1.30 -8.79
CA ALA A 68 -10.25 0.81 -10.15
C ALA A 68 -11.71 0.92 -10.60
N LYS A 69 -11.95 1.50 -11.76
CA LYS A 69 -13.29 1.54 -12.39
C LYS A 69 -13.21 1.90 -13.88
N ARG A 70 -14.34 1.91 -14.57
CA ARG A 70 -14.47 2.64 -15.83
C ARG A 70 -14.94 4.06 -15.56
N ASP A 71 -14.42 5.03 -16.32
CA ASP A 71 -14.88 6.42 -16.26
C ASP A 71 -16.22 6.61 -17.00
N ASP A 72 -16.71 7.85 -17.06
CA ASP A 72 -18.00 8.18 -17.69
C ASP A 72 -18.00 7.95 -19.22
N ALA A 73 -16.81 7.84 -19.84
CA ALA A 73 -16.63 7.49 -21.24
C ALA A 73 -16.47 5.96 -21.45
N GLY A 74 -16.49 5.17 -20.37
CA GLY A 74 -16.27 3.72 -20.40
C GLY A 74 -14.81 3.30 -20.44
N GLU A 75 -13.85 4.24 -20.33
CA GLU A 75 -12.42 3.96 -20.37
C GLU A 75 -11.91 3.40 -19.03
N PRO A 76 -11.02 2.38 -19.05
CA PRO A 76 -10.48 1.83 -17.82
C PRO A 76 -9.54 2.83 -17.12
N ILE A 77 -9.80 3.12 -15.85
CA ILE A 77 -9.07 4.11 -15.08
C ILE A 77 -8.85 3.69 -13.63
N VAL A 78 -7.69 4.04 -13.08
CA VAL A 78 -7.39 4.01 -11.65
C VAL A 78 -7.32 5.42 -11.13
N TYR A 79 -8.16 5.75 -10.16
CA TYR A 79 -8.04 6.98 -9.38
C TYR A 79 -7.10 6.75 -8.20
N ARG A 80 -6.15 7.67 -8.02
CA ARG A 80 -5.12 7.65 -6.99
C ARG A 80 -5.38 8.82 -6.03
N PHE A 81 -5.73 8.52 -4.78
CA PHE A 81 -6.08 9.52 -3.78
C PHE A 81 -4.94 9.72 -2.79
N SER A 82 -4.55 10.97 -2.55
CA SER A 82 -3.61 11.37 -1.48
C SER A 82 -2.27 10.61 -1.47
N TYR A 83 -1.76 10.22 -2.62
CA TYR A 83 -0.53 9.41 -2.76
C TYR A 83 0.69 10.06 -2.11
N GLN A 84 0.77 11.39 -2.09
CA GLN A 84 1.83 12.13 -1.39
C GLN A 84 1.90 11.87 0.13
N ASN A 85 0.87 11.26 0.71
CA ASN A 85 0.80 10.95 2.13
C ASN A 85 1.32 9.55 2.48
N SER A 86 1.86 8.82 1.50
CA SER A 86 2.32 7.44 1.71
C SER A 86 3.66 7.15 1.04
N PRO A 87 4.49 6.26 1.61
CA PRO A 87 5.77 5.85 1.02
C PRO A 87 5.61 5.29 -0.39
N HIS A 88 6.64 5.42 -1.22
CA HIS A 88 6.63 4.97 -2.61
C HIS A 88 6.27 3.48 -2.77
N ALA A 89 6.72 2.63 -1.86
CA ALA A 89 6.41 1.21 -1.89
C ALA A 89 4.89 0.96 -1.70
N LEU A 90 4.24 1.69 -0.80
CA LEU A 90 2.78 1.60 -0.63
C LEU A 90 2.04 2.16 -1.84
N GLN A 91 2.49 3.30 -2.39
CA GLN A 91 1.93 3.83 -3.63
C GLN A 91 2.00 2.78 -4.76
N ARG A 92 3.15 2.10 -4.92
CA ARG A 92 3.35 1.06 -5.94
C ARG A 92 2.47 -0.17 -5.69
N PHE A 93 2.36 -0.62 -4.45
CA PHE A 93 1.48 -1.73 -4.09
C PHE A 93 0.02 -1.42 -4.45
N ILE A 94 -0.47 -0.22 -4.11
CA ILE A 94 -1.84 0.20 -4.45
C ILE A 94 -2.02 0.25 -5.97
N ASP A 95 -1.07 0.78 -6.73
CA ASP A 95 -1.15 0.80 -8.19
C ASP A 95 -1.29 -0.60 -8.79
N PHE A 96 -0.52 -1.57 -8.30
CA PHE A 96 -0.61 -2.95 -8.77
C PHE A 96 -1.90 -3.63 -8.34
N HIS A 97 -2.38 -3.35 -7.14
CA HIS A 97 -3.65 -3.84 -6.62
C HIS A 97 -4.83 -3.36 -7.48
N GLU A 98 -4.91 -2.07 -7.73
CA GLU A 98 -5.98 -1.50 -8.58
C GLU A 98 -5.86 -1.95 -10.04
N CYS A 99 -4.63 -2.09 -10.56
CA CYS A 99 -4.40 -2.67 -11.87
C CYS A 99 -4.90 -4.13 -11.94
N ALA A 100 -4.72 -4.91 -10.86
CA ALA A 100 -5.17 -6.29 -10.82
C ALA A 100 -6.69 -6.42 -10.95
N HIS A 101 -7.49 -5.53 -10.38
CA HIS A 101 -8.94 -5.50 -10.59
C HIS A 101 -9.33 -5.32 -12.06
N HIS A 102 -8.60 -4.50 -12.81
CA HIS A 102 -8.78 -4.37 -14.26
C HIS A 102 -8.33 -5.64 -15.00
N GLN A 103 -7.19 -6.22 -14.60
CA GLN A 103 -6.65 -7.43 -15.24
C GLN A 103 -7.51 -8.67 -15.03
N THR A 104 -8.18 -8.76 -13.89
CA THR A 104 -9.07 -9.88 -13.53
C THR A 104 -10.51 -9.69 -13.96
N GLY A 105 -10.86 -8.53 -14.55
CA GLY A 105 -12.21 -8.21 -15.02
C GLY A 105 -13.19 -7.82 -13.93
N ASP A 106 -12.73 -7.59 -12.70
CA ASP A 106 -13.60 -7.22 -11.56
C ASP A 106 -14.39 -5.95 -11.82
N VAL A 107 -13.77 -4.98 -12.52
CA VAL A 107 -14.39 -3.67 -12.82
C VAL A 107 -15.50 -3.74 -13.87
N ASP A 108 -15.59 -4.84 -14.61
CA ASP A 108 -16.59 -5.07 -15.66
C ASP A 108 -17.80 -5.89 -15.15
N LEU A 109 -17.74 -6.31 -13.89
CA LEU A 109 -18.83 -7.05 -13.22
C LEU A 109 -19.57 -6.15 -12.23
N PRO A 110 -20.83 -6.47 -11.89
CA PRO A 110 -21.51 -5.80 -10.79
C PRO A 110 -20.68 -5.88 -9.50
N TYR A 111 -20.46 -4.74 -8.86
CA TYR A 111 -19.68 -4.69 -7.63
C TYR A 111 -20.33 -5.53 -6.53
N PRO A 112 -19.65 -6.54 -5.98
CA PRO A 112 -20.22 -7.38 -4.94
C PRO A 112 -20.43 -6.58 -3.64
N PRO A 113 -21.42 -6.94 -2.81
CA PRO A 113 -21.63 -6.28 -1.53
C PRO A 113 -20.34 -6.26 -0.70
N ARG A 114 -20.04 -5.11 -0.10
CA ARG A 114 -18.84 -4.93 0.72
C ARG A 114 -18.76 -6.01 1.81
N ASN A 115 -17.60 -6.61 1.96
CA ASN A 115 -17.31 -7.73 2.88
C ASN A 115 -18.07 -9.04 2.56
N SER A 116 -18.73 -9.15 1.41
CA SER A 116 -19.24 -10.45 0.95
C SER A 116 -18.07 -11.40 0.60
N PRO A 117 -18.30 -12.73 0.53
CA PRO A 117 -17.27 -13.68 0.11
C PRO A 117 -16.65 -13.32 -1.25
N ASP A 118 -17.45 -12.90 -2.22
CA ASP A 118 -16.98 -12.52 -3.56
C ASP A 118 -16.11 -11.25 -3.51
N HIS A 119 -16.54 -10.22 -2.74
CA HIS A 119 -15.72 -9.03 -2.53
C HIS A 119 -14.37 -9.40 -1.91
N MET A 120 -14.38 -10.19 -0.84
CA MET A 120 -13.13 -10.60 -0.16
C MET A 120 -12.25 -11.48 -1.05
N MET A 121 -12.83 -12.29 -1.93
CA MET A 121 -12.10 -13.08 -2.92
C MET A 121 -11.39 -12.17 -3.94
N ASN A 122 -12.10 -11.18 -4.50
CA ASN A 122 -11.53 -10.22 -5.46
C ASN A 122 -10.38 -9.43 -4.83
N GLU A 123 -10.56 -8.90 -3.61
CA GLU A 123 -9.50 -8.23 -2.84
C GLU A 123 -8.29 -9.14 -2.60
N SER A 124 -8.53 -10.42 -2.25
CA SER A 124 -7.45 -11.37 -1.99
C SER A 124 -6.66 -11.71 -3.26
N ILE A 125 -7.33 -11.81 -4.40
CA ILE A 125 -6.68 -12.01 -5.71
C ILE A 125 -5.85 -10.79 -6.08
N ALA A 126 -6.41 -9.58 -5.95
CA ALA A 126 -5.73 -8.34 -6.26
C ALA A 126 -4.50 -8.12 -5.35
N ASP A 127 -4.62 -8.37 -4.05
CA ASP A 127 -3.49 -8.35 -3.10
C ASP A 127 -2.39 -9.32 -3.51
N CYS A 128 -2.75 -10.54 -3.94
CA CYS A 128 -1.79 -11.55 -4.35
C CYS A 128 -1.05 -11.14 -5.63
N ILE A 129 -1.76 -10.65 -6.64
CA ILE A 129 -1.13 -10.16 -7.89
C ILE A 129 -0.20 -8.99 -7.59
N ALA A 130 -0.64 -8.02 -6.77
CA ALA A 130 0.19 -6.88 -6.38
C ALA A 130 1.47 -7.32 -5.66
N THR A 131 1.34 -8.26 -4.72
CA THR A 131 2.48 -8.84 -3.97
C THR A 131 3.49 -9.50 -4.88
N LEU A 132 3.02 -10.35 -5.79
CA LEU A 132 3.88 -11.06 -6.73
C LEU A 132 4.55 -10.09 -7.71
N ARG A 133 3.86 -9.05 -8.19
CA ARG A 133 4.45 -8.00 -9.04
C ARG A 133 5.50 -7.20 -8.29
N MET A 134 5.25 -6.82 -7.04
CA MET A 134 6.25 -6.16 -6.20
C MET A 134 7.52 -7.01 -6.05
N ARG A 135 7.35 -8.32 -5.83
CA ARG A 135 8.48 -9.26 -5.73
C ARG A 135 9.22 -9.43 -7.05
N ASP A 136 8.48 -9.60 -8.16
CA ASP A 136 9.06 -9.92 -9.48
C ASP A 136 9.76 -8.68 -10.12
N GLU A 137 9.29 -7.46 -9.81
CA GLU A 137 9.81 -6.22 -10.39
C GLU A 137 10.86 -5.51 -9.52
N LEU A 138 11.01 -5.88 -8.23
CA LEU A 138 11.89 -5.20 -7.28
C LEU A 138 12.92 -6.18 -6.69
N ASP A 139 14.20 -6.06 -7.05
CA ASP A 139 15.32 -6.88 -6.57
C ASP A 139 15.50 -6.94 -5.04
N LYS A 140 14.87 -6.02 -4.29
CA LYS A 140 14.91 -5.95 -2.82
C LYS A 140 13.52 -6.02 -2.20
N GLY A 141 12.59 -6.71 -2.90
CA GLY A 141 11.15 -6.56 -2.68
C GLY A 141 10.60 -7.01 -1.33
N SER A 142 11.22 -7.98 -0.66
CA SER A 142 10.58 -8.62 0.50
C SER A 142 10.51 -7.72 1.74
N GLU A 143 11.58 -7.01 2.11
CA GLU A 143 11.59 -6.12 3.29
C GLU A 143 10.76 -4.87 3.06
N ILE A 144 10.93 -4.23 1.89
CA ILE A 144 10.18 -3.04 1.49
C ILE A 144 8.69 -3.37 1.38
N LEU A 145 8.35 -4.53 0.82
CA LEU A 145 6.98 -5.00 0.71
C LEU A 145 6.37 -5.26 2.09
N LEU A 146 7.09 -5.94 2.98
CA LEU A 146 6.61 -6.23 4.33
C LEU A 146 6.30 -4.93 5.11
N GLN A 147 7.20 -3.95 5.06
CA GLN A 147 6.95 -2.65 5.68
C GLN A 147 5.75 -1.93 5.07
N SER A 148 5.58 -2.01 3.74
CA SER A 148 4.44 -1.41 3.04
C SER A 148 3.12 -2.06 3.44
N VAL A 149 3.10 -3.37 3.61
CA VAL A 149 1.94 -4.13 4.10
C VAL A 149 1.57 -3.72 5.53
N ILE A 150 2.56 -3.57 6.41
CA ILE A 150 2.33 -3.12 7.80
C ILE A 150 1.69 -1.72 7.77
N ASN A 151 2.25 -0.79 7.00
CA ASN A 151 1.72 0.57 6.88
C ASN A 151 0.29 0.58 6.31
N LEU A 152 0.02 -0.23 5.28
CA LEU A 152 -1.32 -0.37 4.72
C LEU A 152 -2.32 -0.87 5.76
N MET A 153 -1.97 -1.90 6.54
CA MET A 153 -2.87 -2.43 7.58
C MET A 153 -3.14 -1.40 8.68
N ASP A 154 -2.13 -0.63 9.08
CA ASP A 154 -2.30 0.43 10.07
C ASP A 154 -3.19 1.56 9.56
N ASP A 155 -3.06 1.95 8.29
CA ASP A 155 -3.91 2.97 7.68
C ASP A 155 -5.37 2.49 7.53
N MET A 156 -5.57 1.25 7.12
CA MET A 156 -6.91 0.64 7.07
C MET A 156 -7.57 0.56 8.45
N ARG A 157 -6.79 0.26 9.51
CA ARG A 157 -7.29 0.28 10.90
C ARG A 157 -7.77 1.68 11.31
N LYS A 158 -7.02 2.72 10.97
CA LYS A 158 -7.39 4.13 11.27
C LYS A 158 -8.72 4.53 10.63
N VAL A 159 -9.07 3.97 9.48
CA VAL A 159 -10.34 4.21 8.78
C VAL A 159 -11.45 3.20 9.11
N GLY A 160 -11.24 2.39 10.15
CA GLY A 160 -12.28 1.56 10.76
C GLY A 160 -12.47 0.17 10.16
N PHE A 161 -11.47 -0.38 9.47
CA PHE A 161 -11.55 -1.79 9.06
C PHE A 161 -11.40 -2.73 10.27
N PRO A 162 -12.22 -3.80 10.35
CA PRO A 162 -12.12 -4.78 11.43
C PRO A 162 -10.77 -5.50 11.42
N ASP A 163 -10.20 -5.77 12.59
CA ASP A 163 -8.93 -6.49 12.73
C ASP A 163 -8.96 -7.88 12.07
N SER A 164 -10.10 -8.57 12.05
CA SER A 164 -10.25 -9.85 11.36
C SER A 164 -9.99 -9.72 9.86
N THR A 165 -10.52 -8.66 9.21
CA THR A 165 -10.29 -8.37 7.79
C THR A 165 -8.81 -8.05 7.54
N LEU A 166 -8.22 -7.21 8.38
CA LEU A 166 -6.81 -6.82 8.25
C LEU A 166 -5.86 -8.01 8.42
N ASN A 167 -6.12 -8.87 9.41
CA ASN A 167 -5.32 -10.07 9.63
C ASN A 167 -5.45 -11.07 8.47
N SER A 168 -6.65 -11.22 7.90
CA SER A 168 -6.89 -12.07 6.73
C SER A 168 -6.10 -11.56 5.51
N ARG A 169 -6.18 -10.27 5.21
CA ARG A 169 -5.42 -9.65 4.09
C ARG A 169 -3.91 -9.78 4.30
N LYS A 170 -3.41 -9.47 5.49
CA LYS A 170 -1.99 -9.64 5.85
C LYS A 170 -1.52 -11.07 5.63
N SER A 171 -2.25 -12.06 6.14
CA SER A 171 -1.91 -13.47 5.96
C SER A 171 -1.90 -13.88 4.49
N ASN A 172 -2.88 -13.41 3.70
CA ASN A 172 -2.93 -13.66 2.27
C ASN A 172 -1.70 -13.09 1.54
N ILE A 173 -1.32 -11.84 1.82
CA ILE A 173 -0.15 -11.18 1.23
C ILE A 173 1.13 -11.94 1.56
N LEU A 174 1.34 -12.34 2.82
CA LEU A 174 2.51 -13.13 3.23
C LEU A 174 2.54 -14.49 2.53
N ASN A 175 1.41 -15.19 2.46
CA ASN A 175 1.31 -16.48 1.76
C ASN A 175 1.59 -16.33 0.26
N CYS A 176 1.18 -15.21 -0.36
CA CYS A 176 1.46 -14.96 -1.78
C CYS A 176 2.94 -14.64 -2.03
N LEU A 177 3.59 -13.94 -1.11
CA LEU A 177 5.03 -13.64 -1.22
C LEU A 177 5.87 -14.93 -1.28
N GLU A 178 5.47 -15.98 -0.57
CA GLU A 178 6.16 -17.28 -0.52
C GLU A 178 5.85 -18.19 -1.73
N LYS A 179 4.86 -17.87 -2.56
CA LYS A 179 4.51 -18.70 -3.74
C LYS A 179 5.65 -18.77 -4.74
N GLN A 180 5.90 -19.97 -5.26
CA GLN A 180 6.90 -20.26 -6.30
C GLN A 180 6.36 -20.04 -7.72
N VAL A 181 5.54 -19.00 -7.92
CA VAL A 181 4.95 -18.62 -9.22
C VAL A 181 5.21 -17.14 -9.48
N THR A 182 5.34 -16.76 -10.77
CA THR A 182 5.39 -15.35 -11.14
C THR A 182 4.00 -14.71 -11.07
N ALA A 183 3.96 -13.37 -11.00
CA ALA A 183 2.70 -12.62 -11.05
C ALA A 183 1.89 -12.97 -12.32
N GLN A 184 2.56 -13.07 -13.47
CA GLN A 184 1.91 -13.40 -14.74
C GLN A 184 1.33 -14.83 -14.75
N THR A 185 2.07 -15.82 -14.24
CA THR A 185 1.55 -17.20 -14.14
C THR A 185 0.34 -17.30 -13.23
N PHE A 186 0.35 -16.57 -12.11
CA PHE A 186 -0.78 -16.52 -11.19
C PHE A 186 -2.01 -15.85 -11.85
N LEU A 187 -1.82 -14.69 -12.48
CA LEU A 187 -2.87 -13.99 -13.22
C LEU A 187 -3.50 -14.88 -14.31
N ASP A 188 -2.66 -15.55 -15.10
CA ASP A 188 -3.13 -16.48 -16.15
C ASP A 188 -4.00 -17.62 -15.58
N GLY A 189 -3.65 -18.11 -14.39
CA GLY A 189 -4.47 -19.09 -13.66
C GLY A 189 -5.86 -18.53 -13.28
N ILE A 190 -5.89 -17.30 -12.77
CA ILE A 190 -7.16 -16.62 -12.41
C ILE A 190 -8.02 -16.38 -13.65
N LEU A 191 -7.43 -15.91 -14.75
CA LEU A 191 -8.16 -15.66 -16.00
C LEU A 191 -8.80 -16.94 -16.55
N ARG A 192 -8.06 -18.06 -16.54
CA ARG A 192 -8.63 -19.38 -16.92
C ARG A 192 -9.76 -19.80 -15.99
N TYR A 193 -9.57 -19.66 -14.68
CA TYR A 193 -10.61 -19.99 -13.69
C TYR A 193 -11.90 -19.20 -13.91
N ARG A 194 -11.78 -17.91 -14.31
CA ARG A 194 -12.90 -17.02 -14.61
C ARG A 194 -13.47 -17.16 -16.04
N GLY A 195 -12.87 -18.00 -16.88
CA GLY A 195 -13.28 -18.14 -18.28
C GLY A 195 -12.96 -16.91 -19.15
N LEU A 196 -11.97 -16.11 -18.76
CA LEU A 196 -11.54 -14.91 -19.48
C LEU A 196 -10.30 -15.17 -20.37
N LYS A 197 -9.73 -16.37 -20.32
CA LYS A 197 -8.58 -16.82 -21.12
C LYS A 197 -8.67 -18.30 -21.43
#